data_ba06e8c81a4529ba87ce3b5d2799392f
#
_entry.id   ba06e8c81a4529ba87ce3b5d2799392f
#
_cell.length_a   1.000
_cell.length_b   1.000
_cell.length_c   1.000
_cell.angle_alpha   90.00
_cell.angle_beta   90.00
_cell.angle_gamma   90.00
#
_symmetry.space_group_name_H-M   'P 1'
#
loop_
_entity.id
_entity.type
_entity.pdbx_description
1 polymer ?
#
loop_
_entity_poly.entity_id
_entity_poly.type
_entity_poly.pdbx_seq_one_letter_code
_entity_poly.pdbx_strand_id
1 'polypeptide(L)'
;MTENRSSPSGSALRNSLWNLLYRVVTATDHSRTVWTALLRGSCLAFFKEPIDELPAADNDASRLSFKDRFFALPEDRVYDLFEFLLVDDGAGMKEMDRKLIRRKLNELLDQEGAPVRLLRDKFVPLPDSVGFDAVATAEERMTLFDLPAASRHLTSAVAFLSRRPEPAAQEAVREAILAVAAVVRTLSGGTGKVALGTVAPVSGLLIIPPELLSGMEATLRRCHEVSGLPGASSPGAPVPLPEAVFLVVFCSSVVNYLLERRKSEIR
;
A
#
# COMPACT_ATOMS: atom_id res chain seq x y z
N MET A 1 33.71 8.46 -8.12
CA MET A 1 33.19 7.28 -8.85
C MET A 1 32.05 6.74 -8.03
N THR A 2 30.83 7.20 -8.32
CA THR A 2 29.58 6.74 -7.70
C THR A 2 29.12 5.54 -8.50
N GLU A 3 29.21 4.35 -7.92
CA GLU A 3 28.62 3.14 -8.48
C GLU A 3 27.12 3.36 -8.64
N ASN A 4 26.72 3.40 -9.88
CA ASN A 4 25.34 3.34 -10.33
C ASN A 4 24.83 1.95 -9.94
N ARG A 5 24.15 1.82 -8.79
CA ARG A 5 23.37 0.64 -8.46
C ARG A 5 22.24 0.58 -9.47
N SER A 6 22.51 -0.12 -10.58
CA SER A 6 21.47 -0.51 -11.53
C SER A 6 20.35 -1.20 -10.74
N SER A 7 19.14 -0.70 -10.89
CA SER A 7 17.93 -1.38 -10.43
C SER A 7 18.02 -2.86 -10.79
N PRO A 8 17.68 -3.79 -9.89
CA PRO A 8 17.70 -5.21 -10.21
C PRO A 8 16.94 -5.41 -11.51
N SER A 9 17.51 -6.15 -12.45
CA SER A 9 16.88 -6.30 -13.76
C SER A 9 15.48 -6.84 -13.51
N GLY A 10 14.43 -6.22 -14.08
CA GLY A 10 13.04 -6.60 -13.88
C GLY A 10 12.76 -8.09 -14.13
N SER A 11 13.71 -8.78 -14.78
CA SER A 11 13.72 -10.24 -14.96
C SER A 11 13.98 -11.01 -13.67
N ALA A 12 14.85 -10.54 -12.76
CA ALA A 12 15.19 -11.25 -11.52
C ALA A 12 13.98 -11.21 -10.55
N LEU A 13 13.43 -10.03 -10.30
CA LEU A 13 12.23 -9.88 -9.47
C LEU A 13 11.05 -10.69 -10.01
N ARG A 14 10.83 -10.66 -11.33
CA ARG A 14 9.76 -11.45 -11.98
C ARG A 14 9.96 -12.96 -11.77
N ASN A 15 11.18 -13.45 -11.90
CA ASN A 15 11.50 -14.85 -11.62
C ASN A 15 11.25 -15.22 -10.16
N SER A 16 11.62 -14.35 -9.23
CA SER A 16 11.41 -14.56 -7.81
C SER A 16 9.93 -14.54 -7.44
N LEU A 17 9.13 -13.64 -8.02
CA LEU A 17 7.67 -13.61 -7.88
C LEU A 17 7.01 -14.88 -8.44
N TRP A 18 7.43 -15.33 -9.63
CA TRP A 18 6.98 -16.60 -10.20
C TRP A 18 7.30 -17.77 -9.27
N ASN A 19 8.53 -17.85 -8.78
CA ASN A 19 8.97 -18.94 -7.91
C ASN A 19 8.22 -18.95 -6.59
N LEU A 20 7.87 -17.78 -6.03
CA LEU A 20 7.02 -17.69 -4.85
C LEU A 20 5.64 -18.27 -5.14
N LEU A 21 4.98 -17.80 -6.20
CA LEU A 21 3.64 -18.29 -6.60
C LEU A 21 3.66 -19.80 -6.84
N TYR A 22 4.62 -20.27 -7.63
CA TYR A 22 4.76 -21.69 -7.96
C TYR A 22 4.92 -22.57 -6.71
N ARG A 23 5.84 -22.18 -5.80
CA ARG A 23 6.09 -22.95 -4.56
C ARG A 23 4.88 -22.96 -3.64
N VAL A 24 4.19 -21.85 -3.51
CA VAL A 24 2.99 -21.77 -2.66
C VAL A 24 1.90 -22.65 -3.22
N VAL A 25 1.54 -22.48 -4.49
CA VAL A 25 0.45 -23.22 -5.13
C VAL A 25 0.72 -24.73 -5.14
N THR A 26 1.95 -25.15 -5.40
CA THR A 26 2.29 -26.58 -5.43
C THR A 26 2.46 -27.23 -4.06
N ALA A 27 2.82 -26.47 -3.02
CA ALA A 27 3.02 -27.01 -1.67
C ALA A 27 1.70 -27.21 -0.91
N THR A 28 0.68 -26.40 -1.18
CA THR A 28 -0.57 -26.37 -0.42
C THR A 28 -1.70 -27.14 -1.09
N ASP A 29 -1.60 -27.39 -2.37
CA ASP A 29 -2.62 -28.10 -3.11
C ASP A 29 -2.07 -29.36 -3.81
N HIS A 30 -2.46 -30.53 -3.29
CA HIS A 30 -2.21 -31.82 -3.90
C HIS A 30 -3.25 -32.18 -4.98
N SER A 31 -4.22 -31.29 -5.27
CA SER A 31 -5.19 -31.51 -6.34
C SER A 31 -4.49 -31.45 -7.70
N ARG A 32 -4.88 -32.35 -8.59
CA ARG A 32 -4.36 -32.37 -9.97
C ARG A 32 -4.99 -31.27 -10.85
N THR A 33 -5.69 -30.28 -10.26
CA THR A 33 -6.49 -29.29 -11.00
C THR A 33 -6.23 -27.85 -10.57
N VAL A 34 -5.31 -27.61 -9.65
CA VAL A 34 -5.06 -26.27 -9.10
C VAL A 34 -4.64 -25.26 -10.16
N TRP A 35 -3.72 -25.64 -11.05
CA TRP A 35 -3.28 -24.77 -12.12
C TRP A 35 -4.35 -24.54 -13.18
N THR A 36 -5.20 -25.56 -13.42
CA THR A 36 -6.35 -25.43 -14.32
C THR A 36 -7.37 -24.43 -13.78
N ALA A 37 -7.66 -24.49 -12.46
CA ALA A 37 -8.56 -23.53 -11.82
C ALA A 37 -7.97 -22.11 -11.85
N LEU A 38 -6.67 -21.96 -11.52
CA LEU A 38 -5.97 -20.68 -11.51
C LEU A 38 -5.93 -20.06 -12.91
N LEU A 39 -5.57 -20.84 -13.94
CA LEU A 39 -5.55 -20.37 -15.32
C LEU A 39 -6.93 -19.92 -15.76
N ARG A 40 -7.95 -20.78 -15.56
CA ARG A 40 -9.33 -20.48 -15.97
C ARG A 40 -9.89 -19.22 -15.30
N GLY A 41 -9.72 -19.10 -13.97
CA GLY A 41 -10.16 -17.94 -13.21
C GLY A 41 -9.47 -16.66 -13.66
N SER A 42 -8.14 -16.74 -13.88
CA SER A 42 -7.37 -15.59 -14.37
C SER A 42 -7.73 -15.20 -15.81
N CYS A 43 -7.95 -16.14 -16.71
CA CYS A 43 -8.39 -15.84 -18.07
C CYS A 43 -9.76 -15.15 -18.08
N LEU A 44 -10.71 -15.61 -17.27
CA LEU A 44 -12.04 -15.00 -17.18
C LEU A 44 -12.02 -13.60 -16.60
N ALA A 45 -11.34 -13.41 -15.48
CA ALA A 45 -11.47 -12.20 -14.67
C ALA A 45 -10.36 -11.17 -14.89
N PHE A 46 -9.12 -11.61 -15.10
CA PHE A 46 -7.95 -10.74 -15.24
C PHE A 46 -7.50 -10.53 -16.68
N PHE A 47 -7.18 -11.61 -17.42
CA PHE A 47 -6.71 -11.51 -18.81
C PHE A 47 -7.83 -11.15 -19.79
N LYS A 48 -9.09 -11.48 -19.46
CA LYS A 48 -10.26 -11.28 -20.34
C LYS A 48 -10.12 -12.04 -21.67
N GLU A 49 -9.60 -13.26 -21.59
CA GLU A 49 -9.39 -14.15 -22.74
C GLU A 49 -10.49 -15.23 -22.83
N PRO A 50 -10.79 -15.72 -24.05
CA PRO A 50 -11.66 -16.87 -24.25
C PRO A 50 -11.17 -18.09 -23.47
N ILE A 51 -12.11 -18.85 -22.89
CA ILE A 51 -11.76 -20.03 -22.06
C ILE A 51 -11.94 -21.35 -22.78
N ASP A 52 -12.51 -21.36 -23.95
CA ASP A 52 -12.75 -22.51 -24.81
C ASP A 52 -11.45 -23.03 -25.48
N GLU A 53 -10.45 -22.16 -25.61
CA GLU A 53 -9.13 -22.50 -26.16
C GLU A 53 -8.12 -22.93 -25.08
N LEU A 54 -8.53 -22.98 -23.80
CA LEU A 54 -7.63 -23.37 -22.71
C LEU A 54 -7.36 -24.88 -22.74
N PRO A 55 -6.15 -25.31 -22.28
CA PRO A 55 -5.83 -26.73 -22.20
C PRO A 55 -6.91 -27.51 -21.46
N ALA A 56 -7.37 -28.63 -22.05
CA ALA A 56 -8.33 -29.51 -21.40
C ALA A 56 -7.69 -30.03 -20.11
N ALA A 57 -8.37 -29.94 -19.00
CA ALA A 57 -8.12 -30.40 -17.62
C ALA A 57 -6.71 -31.00 -17.28
N ASP A 58 -5.68 -30.61 -18.02
CA ASP A 58 -4.28 -30.98 -17.79
C ASP A 58 -3.62 -29.88 -16.94
N ASN A 59 -3.23 -30.26 -15.72
CA ASN A 59 -2.66 -29.34 -14.75
C ASN A 59 -1.29 -28.80 -15.18
N ASP A 60 -0.46 -29.61 -15.82
CA ASP A 60 0.87 -29.19 -16.28
C ASP A 60 0.79 -28.29 -17.51
N ALA A 61 -0.06 -28.62 -18.47
CA ALA A 61 -0.32 -27.75 -19.61
C ALA A 61 -0.93 -26.41 -19.16
N SER A 62 -1.84 -26.42 -18.18
CA SER A 62 -2.42 -25.22 -17.59
C SER A 62 -1.36 -24.37 -16.88
N ARG A 63 -0.44 -25.00 -16.13
CA ARG A 63 0.69 -24.31 -15.48
C ARG A 63 1.61 -23.65 -16.49
N LEU A 64 1.97 -24.33 -17.56
CA LEU A 64 2.82 -23.76 -18.62
C LEU A 64 2.11 -22.60 -19.31
N SER A 65 0.86 -22.76 -19.67
CA SER A 65 0.02 -21.71 -20.28
C SER A 65 -0.13 -20.48 -19.37
N PHE A 66 -0.29 -20.69 -18.06
CA PHE A 66 -0.31 -19.57 -17.09
C PHE A 66 1.05 -18.89 -16.98
N LYS A 67 2.15 -19.69 -16.96
CA LYS A 67 3.52 -19.19 -16.92
C LYS A 67 3.84 -18.30 -18.11
N ASP A 68 3.47 -18.73 -19.31
CA ASP A 68 3.70 -17.95 -20.53
C ASP A 68 3.00 -16.59 -20.48
N ARG A 69 1.75 -16.55 -20.02
CA ARG A 69 1.00 -15.32 -19.81
C ARG A 69 1.63 -14.42 -18.75
N PHE A 70 2.04 -15.00 -17.63
CA PHE A 70 2.72 -14.29 -16.54
C PHE A 70 4.00 -13.59 -17.04
N PHE A 71 4.83 -14.30 -17.82
CA PHE A 71 6.08 -13.73 -18.34
C PHE A 71 5.86 -12.76 -19.50
N ALA A 72 4.74 -12.82 -20.19
CA ALA A 72 4.36 -11.89 -21.24
C ALA A 72 3.79 -10.55 -20.70
N LEU A 73 3.37 -10.47 -19.42
CA LEU A 73 2.84 -9.25 -18.84
C LEU A 73 3.89 -8.13 -18.79
N PRO A 74 3.51 -6.87 -18.97
CA PRO A 74 4.31 -5.72 -18.52
C PRO A 74 4.57 -5.78 -17.02
N GLU A 75 5.63 -5.13 -16.54
CA GLU A 75 6.06 -5.21 -15.13
C GLU A 75 4.97 -4.76 -14.14
N ASP A 76 4.33 -3.63 -14.42
CA ASP A 76 3.23 -3.09 -13.65
C ASP A 76 2.02 -4.03 -13.59
N ARG A 77 1.74 -4.75 -14.69
CA ARG A 77 0.65 -5.72 -14.75
C ARG A 77 0.93 -7.00 -13.97
N VAL A 78 2.19 -7.31 -13.68
CA VAL A 78 2.54 -8.42 -12.77
C VAL A 78 2.05 -8.11 -11.36
N TYR A 79 2.20 -6.88 -10.89
CA TYR A 79 1.66 -6.44 -9.61
C TYR A 79 0.12 -6.50 -9.58
N ASP A 80 -0.54 -6.05 -10.65
CA ASP A 80 -2.00 -6.16 -10.79
C ASP A 80 -2.48 -7.61 -10.71
N LEU A 81 -1.76 -8.53 -11.34
CA LEU A 81 -2.08 -9.96 -11.28
C LEU A 81 -1.99 -10.49 -9.84
N PHE A 82 -0.94 -10.14 -9.08
CA PHE A 82 -0.85 -10.55 -7.68
C PHE A 82 -1.97 -9.95 -6.84
N GLU A 83 -2.30 -8.66 -7.00
CA GLU A 83 -3.43 -8.03 -6.32
C GLU A 83 -4.74 -8.77 -6.62
N PHE A 84 -4.98 -9.12 -7.89
CA PHE A 84 -6.12 -9.91 -8.30
C PHE A 84 -6.13 -11.30 -7.63
N LEU A 85 -5.02 -12.04 -7.67
CA LEU A 85 -4.91 -13.36 -7.06
C LEU A 85 -5.14 -13.35 -5.55
N LEU A 86 -4.80 -12.26 -4.86
CA LEU A 86 -4.93 -12.13 -3.42
C LEU A 86 -6.34 -11.77 -2.96
N VAL A 87 -7.16 -11.16 -3.82
CA VAL A 87 -8.47 -10.59 -3.43
C VAL A 87 -9.64 -11.32 -4.10
N ASP A 88 -9.51 -11.69 -5.37
CA ASP A 88 -10.63 -12.20 -6.17
C ASP A 88 -10.86 -13.70 -5.93
N ASP A 89 -12.05 -14.04 -5.45
CA ASP A 89 -12.43 -15.45 -5.23
C ASP A 89 -12.55 -16.26 -6.51
N GLY A 90 -12.82 -15.58 -7.64
CA GLY A 90 -12.84 -16.20 -8.97
C GLY A 90 -11.47 -16.54 -9.52
N ALA A 91 -10.38 -16.06 -8.89
CA ALA A 91 -9.01 -16.35 -9.30
C ALA A 91 -8.61 -17.82 -9.20
N GLY A 92 -9.38 -18.66 -8.51
CA GLY A 92 -9.08 -20.08 -8.32
C GLY A 92 -8.00 -20.35 -7.26
N MET A 93 -7.58 -19.34 -6.49
CA MET A 93 -6.59 -19.45 -5.42
C MET A 93 -7.27 -19.68 -4.06
N LYS A 94 -6.75 -20.63 -3.28
CA LYS A 94 -7.25 -20.90 -1.93
C LYS A 94 -6.81 -19.81 -0.95
N GLU A 95 -7.62 -19.55 0.07
CA GLU A 95 -7.31 -18.55 1.10
C GLU A 95 -6.01 -18.86 1.87
N MET A 96 -5.68 -20.14 2.05
CA MET A 96 -4.40 -20.55 2.66
C MET A 96 -3.19 -20.09 1.83
N ASP A 97 -3.29 -20.21 0.50
CA ASP A 97 -2.24 -19.78 -0.42
C ASP A 97 -2.08 -18.26 -0.42
N ARG A 98 -3.20 -17.53 -0.43
CA ARG A 98 -3.24 -16.07 -0.31
C ARG A 98 -2.55 -15.59 0.96
N LYS A 99 -2.87 -16.19 2.12
CA LYS A 99 -2.22 -15.87 3.41
C LYS A 99 -0.72 -16.12 3.37
N LEU A 100 -0.30 -17.22 2.78
CA LEU A 100 1.12 -17.57 2.68
C LEU A 100 1.88 -16.60 1.74
N ILE A 101 1.27 -16.23 0.61
CA ILE A 101 1.82 -15.23 -0.30
C ILE A 101 1.94 -13.88 0.41
N ARG A 102 0.88 -13.38 1.04
CA ARG A 102 0.91 -12.10 1.79
C ARG A 102 2.07 -12.03 2.77
N ARG A 103 2.28 -13.11 3.53
CA ARG A 103 3.36 -13.18 4.53
C ARG A 103 4.76 -13.13 3.93
N LYS A 104 4.97 -13.80 2.77
CA LYS A 104 6.30 -13.96 2.17
C LYS A 104 6.64 -12.88 1.14
N LEU A 105 5.64 -12.17 0.63
CA LEU A 105 5.84 -11.28 -0.50
C LEU A 105 6.70 -10.07 -0.15
N ASN A 106 6.45 -9.42 1.00
CA ASN A 106 7.25 -8.27 1.42
C ASN A 106 8.71 -8.63 1.75
N GLU A 107 8.93 -9.82 2.32
CA GLU A 107 10.30 -10.33 2.53
C GLU A 107 11.04 -10.50 1.19
N LEU A 108 10.35 -11.04 0.18
CA LEU A 108 10.90 -11.20 -1.16
C LEU A 108 11.16 -9.85 -1.83
N LEU A 109 10.20 -8.92 -1.76
CA LEU A 109 10.34 -7.58 -2.33
C LEU A 109 11.52 -6.82 -1.71
N ASP A 110 11.74 -7.00 -0.41
CA ASP A 110 12.87 -6.39 0.30
C ASP A 110 14.21 -7.01 -0.14
N GLN A 111 14.30 -8.32 -0.22
CA GLN A 111 15.48 -9.05 -0.68
C GLN A 111 15.88 -8.68 -2.11
N GLU A 112 14.89 -8.47 -2.99
CA GLU A 112 15.10 -8.08 -4.38
C GLU A 112 15.29 -6.55 -4.56
N GLY A 113 15.22 -5.76 -3.48
CA GLY A 113 15.32 -4.30 -3.54
C GLY A 113 14.21 -3.65 -4.36
N ALA A 114 13.03 -4.25 -4.39
CA ALA A 114 11.89 -3.75 -5.15
C ALA A 114 11.43 -2.37 -4.64
N PRO A 115 11.03 -1.43 -5.54
CA PRO A 115 10.60 -0.09 -5.15
C PRO A 115 9.17 -0.03 -4.60
N VAL A 116 8.58 -1.18 -4.30
CA VAL A 116 7.19 -1.31 -3.84
C VAL A 116 7.08 -2.27 -2.67
N ARG A 117 6.01 -2.14 -1.89
CA ARG A 117 5.61 -3.09 -0.82
C ARG A 117 4.13 -3.41 -0.96
N LEU A 118 3.76 -4.62 -0.55
CA LEU A 118 2.35 -5.02 -0.47
C LEU A 118 1.74 -4.52 0.84
N LEU A 119 0.77 -3.63 0.75
CA LEU A 119 -0.01 -3.13 1.88
C LEU A 119 -1.50 -3.30 1.57
N ARG A 120 -2.23 -4.03 2.42
CA ARG A 120 -3.67 -4.34 2.22
C ARG A 120 -4.00 -4.85 0.81
N ASP A 121 -3.24 -5.82 0.32
CA ASP A 121 -3.40 -6.40 -1.02
C ASP A 121 -3.20 -5.39 -2.18
N LYS A 122 -2.51 -4.27 -1.94
CA LYS A 122 -2.11 -3.28 -2.93
C LYS A 122 -0.60 -3.08 -2.91
N PHE A 123 0.01 -3.03 -4.11
CA PHE A 123 1.41 -2.64 -4.23
C PHE A 123 1.53 -1.13 -4.19
N VAL A 124 2.23 -0.63 -3.20
CA VAL A 124 2.43 0.79 -2.94
C VAL A 124 3.91 1.13 -3.11
N PRO A 125 4.25 2.29 -3.69
CA PRO A 125 5.64 2.72 -3.87
C PRO A 125 6.28 3.15 -2.54
N LEU A 126 6.50 2.18 -1.66
CA LEU A 126 7.18 2.32 -0.37
C LEU A 126 8.49 1.53 -0.44
N PRO A 127 9.63 2.18 -0.82
CA PRO A 127 10.85 1.48 -1.18
C PRO A 127 11.58 0.87 0.02
N ASP A 128 11.27 1.29 1.24
CA ASP A 128 11.92 0.83 2.46
C ASP A 128 10.93 0.32 3.51
N SER A 129 11.44 -0.48 4.44
CA SER A 129 10.66 -1.05 5.54
C SER A 129 10.17 0.01 6.53
N VAL A 130 10.92 1.10 6.73
CA VAL A 130 10.58 2.16 7.70
C VAL A 130 9.31 2.89 7.25
N GLY A 131 9.24 3.28 5.98
CA GLY A 131 8.04 3.90 5.41
C GLY A 131 6.84 2.96 5.42
N PHE A 132 7.06 1.68 5.08
CA PHE A 132 6.02 0.66 5.15
C PHE A 132 5.49 0.49 6.58
N ASP A 133 6.38 0.31 7.56
CA ASP A 133 6.03 0.11 8.97
C ASP A 133 5.30 1.33 9.54
N ALA A 134 5.68 2.54 9.15
CA ALA A 134 4.99 3.76 9.59
C ALA A 134 3.52 3.77 9.15
N VAL A 135 3.24 3.42 7.90
CA VAL A 135 1.87 3.39 7.37
C VAL A 135 1.07 2.23 7.96
N ALA A 136 1.63 1.02 7.99
CA ALA A 136 0.97 -0.17 8.52
C ALA A 136 0.62 0.00 10.01
N THR A 137 1.58 0.49 10.82
CA THR A 137 1.36 0.76 12.25
C THR A 137 0.28 1.83 12.48
N ALA A 138 0.24 2.88 11.64
CA ALA A 138 -0.80 3.91 11.76
C ALA A 138 -2.20 3.32 11.51
N GLU A 139 -2.34 2.45 10.54
CA GLU A 139 -3.60 1.75 10.25
C GLU A 139 -4.06 0.85 11.41
N GLU A 140 -3.14 0.06 11.98
CA GLU A 140 -3.42 -0.79 13.13
C GLU A 140 -3.86 0.04 14.35
N ARG A 141 -3.14 1.13 14.64
CA ARG A 141 -3.46 2.03 15.76
C ARG A 141 -4.79 2.72 15.58
N MET A 142 -5.10 3.24 14.38
CA MET A 142 -6.40 3.84 14.10
C MET A 142 -7.55 2.85 14.34
N THR A 143 -7.34 1.57 14.02
CA THR A 143 -8.31 0.51 14.29
C THR A 143 -8.43 0.26 15.80
N LEU A 144 -7.30 0.15 16.51
CA LEU A 144 -7.26 -0.07 17.96
C LEU A 144 -7.94 1.06 18.76
N PHE A 145 -7.79 2.30 18.31
CA PHE A 145 -8.38 3.49 18.96
C PHE A 145 -9.78 3.84 18.43
N ASP A 146 -10.39 2.98 17.60
CA ASP A 146 -11.72 3.18 16.98
C ASP A 146 -11.83 4.54 16.25
N LEU A 147 -10.94 4.77 15.30
CA LEU A 147 -10.85 5.99 14.51
C LEU A 147 -11.25 5.75 13.03
N PRO A 148 -12.51 5.35 12.74
CA PRO A 148 -12.90 4.91 11.41
C PRO A 148 -12.79 6.00 10.34
N ALA A 149 -12.96 7.26 10.69
CA ALA A 149 -12.81 8.38 9.74
C ALA A 149 -11.35 8.53 9.31
N ALA A 150 -10.41 8.54 10.27
CA ALA A 150 -8.98 8.62 9.99
C ALA A 150 -8.49 7.39 9.21
N SER A 151 -8.94 6.19 9.58
CA SER A 151 -8.60 4.95 8.89
C SER A 151 -9.06 4.97 7.42
N ARG A 152 -10.27 5.45 7.13
CA ARG A 152 -10.74 5.60 5.74
C ARG A 152 -9.87 6.53 4.92
N HIS A 153 -9.48 7.67 5.47
CA HIS A 153 -8.60 8.61 4.80
C HIS A 153 -7.23 8.00 4.52
N LEU A 154 -6.60 7.32 5.48
CA LEU A 154 -5.31 6.68 5.24
C LEU A 154 -5.41 5.55 4.22
N THR A 155 -6.47 4.74 4.27
CA THR A 155 -6.75 3.70 3.25
C THR A 155 -6.90 4.32 1.86
N SER A 156 -7.58 5.45 1.74
CA SER A 156 -7.71 6.18 0.47
C SER A 156 -6.36 6.72 -0.01
N ALA A 157 -5.52 7.25 0.89
CA ALA A 157 -4.18 7.72 0.54
C ALA A 157 -3.33 6.59 -0.05
N VAL A 158 -3.33 5.42 0.58
CA VAL A 158 -2.66 4.21 0.08
C VAL A 158 -3.21 3.79 -1.29
N ALA A 159 -4.54 3.77 -1.45
CA ALA A 159 -5.18 3.44 -2.71
C ALA A 159 -4.81 4.41 -3.85
N PHE A 160 -4.66 5.70 -3.57
CA PHE A 160 -4.21 6.68 -4.55
C PHE A 160 -2.74 6.50 -4.95
N LEU A 161 -1.85 6.19 -3.98
CA LEU A 161 -0.45 5.86 -4.29
C LEU A 161 -0.29 4.56 -5.09
N SER A 162 -1.21 3.60 -4.91
CA SER A 162 -1.15 2.31 -5.61
C SER A 162 -1.72 2.32 -7.02
N ARG A 163 -2.28 3.44 -7.50
CA ARG A 163 -2.80 3.55 -8.86
C ARG A 163 -1.72 3.35 -9.90
N ARG A 164 -2.05 2.62 -10.94
CA ARG A 164 -1.20 2.38 -12.11
C ARG A 164 -1.96 2.72 -13.40
N PRO A 165 -1.30 3.19 -14.45
CA PRO A 165 0.15 3.40 -14.54
C PRO A 165 0.66 4.63 -13.76
N GLU A 166 -0.20 5.58 -13.43
CA GLU A 166 0.18 6.83 -12.76
C GLU A 166 -0.45 6.93 -11.37
N PRO A 167 0.37 6.95 -10.29
CA PRO A 167 -0.11 7.24 -8.95
C PRO A 167 -0.76 8.61 -8.85
N ALA A 168 -1.87 8.70 -8.15
CA ALA A 168 -2.56 9.96 -7.88
C ALA A 168 -1.92 10.66 -6.67
N ALA A 169 -0.73 11.24 -6.87
CA ALA A 169 0.14 11.75 -5.83
C ALA A 169 -0.50 12.86 -4.97
N GLN A 170 -1.17 13.82 -5.62
CA GLN A 170 -1.83 14.94 -4.93
C GLN A 170 -3.01 14.47 -4.06
N GLU A 171 -3.84 13.57 -4.59
CA GLU A 171 -4.96 12.98 -3.88
C GLU A 171 -4.50 12.14 -2.69
N ALA A 172 -3.37 11.43 -2.83
CA ALA A 172 -2.78 10.67 -1.74
C ALA A 172 -2.36 11.59 -0.57
N VAL A 173 -1.68 12.71 -0.85
CA VAL A 173 -1.30 13.69 0.18
C VAL A 173 -2.55 14.33 0.80
N ARG A 174 -3.57 14.65 -0.01
CA ARG A 174 -4.85 15.18 0.48
C ARG A 174 -5.48 14.25 1.51
N GLU A 175 -5.58 12.99 1.20
CA GLU A 175 -6.18 12.01 2.10
C GLU A 175 -5.30 11.78 3.34
N ALA A 176 -3.98 11.79 3.22
CA ALA A 176 -3.09 11.64 4.36
C ALA A 176 -3.22 12.78 5.38
N ILE A 177 -3.31 14.05 4.93
CA ILE A 177 -3.51 15.18 5.84
C ILE A 177 -4.91 15.19 6.47
N LEU A 178 -5.93 14.72 5.75
CA LEU A 178 -7.27 14.53 6.30
C LEU A 178 -7.31 13.45 7.38
N ALA A 179 -6.49 12.39 7.25
CA ALA A 179 -6.33 11.39 8.30
C ALA A 179 -5.76 12.00 9.58
N VAL A 180 -4.69 12.81 9.48
CA VAL A 180 -4.13 13.55 10.63
C VAL A 180 -5.18 14.46 11.27
N ALA A 181 -5.89 15.26 10.47
CA ALA A 181 -6.93 16.16 10.97
C ALA A 181 -8.07 15.42 11.68
N ALA A 182 -8.44 14.23 11.19
CA ALA A 182 -9.46 13.39 11.84
C ALA A 182 -8.98 12.87 13.20
N VAL A 183 -7.71 12.44 13.31
CA VAL A 183 -7.10 12.04 14.60
C VAL A 183 -7.07 13.22 15.57
N VAL A 184 -6.54 14.37 15.16
CA VAL A 184 -6.46 15.57 15.99
C VAL A 184 -7.85 15.98 16.49
N ARG A 185 -8.87 15.99 15.62
CA ARG A 185 -10.25 16.29 15.99
C ARG A 185 -10.77 15.37 17.09
N THR A 186 -10.57 14.07 16.94
CA THR A 186 -11.05 13.09 17.95
C THR A 186 -10.31 13.27 19.26
N LEU A 187 -8.99 13.46 19.24
CA LEU A 187 -8.19 13.63 20.45
C LEU A 187 -8.49 14.93 21.18
N SER A 188 -8.89 16.00 20.47
CA SER A 188 -9.29 17.28 21.06
C SER A 188 -10.75 17.34 21.54
N GLY A 189 -11.45 16.22 21.60
CA GLY A 189 -12.83 16.14 22.10
C GLY A 189 -13.92 16.39 21.05
N GLY A 190 -13.60 16.44 19.77
CA GLY A 190 -14.58 16.41 18.67
C GLY A 190 -15.38 17.70 18.42
N THR A 191 -15.23 18.76 19.20
CA THR A 191 -16.15 19.91 19.25
C THR A 191 -15.80 21.08 18.35
N GLY A 192 -14.72 21.04 17.58
CA GLY A 192 -14.22 22.17 16.78
C GLY A 192 -13.87 21.83 15.34
N LYS A 193 -13.87 22.86 14.48
CA LYS A 193 -13.19 22.79 13.18
C LYS A 193 -11.68 22.78 13.44
N VAL A 194 -11.03 21.66 13.21
CA VAL A 194 -9.57 21.58 13.22
C VAL A 194 -9.07 22.13 11.90
N ALA A 195 -8.22 23.16 11.94
CA ALA A 195 -7.56 23.65 10.74
C ALA A 195 -6.63 22.57 10.19
N LEU A 196 -6.54 22.47 8.86
CA LEU A 196 -5.62 21.54 8.23
C LEU A 196 -4.17 22.03 8.42
N GLY A 197 -3.26 21.09 8.58
CA GLY A 197 -1.84 21.43 8.74
C GLY A 197 -1.43 21.82 10.17
N THR A 198 -2.23 21.53 11.19
CA THR A 198 -1.88 21.79 12.59
C THR A 198 -2.19 20.61 13.51
N VAL A 199 -1.37 20.45 14.53
CA VAL A 199 -1.59 19.56 15.68
C VAL A 199 -1.68 20.36 16.98
N ALA A 200 -1.65 21.70 16.92
CA ALA A 200 -1.75 22.60 18.07
C ALA A 200 -2.93 22.29 19.01
N PRO A 201 -4.15 21.91 18.53
CA PRO A 201 -5.26 21.61 19.42
C PRO A 201 -5.01 20.50 20.44
N VAL A 202 -4.05 19.61 20.16
CA VAL A 202 -3.70 18.49 21.06
C VAL A 202 -2.34 18.68 21.73
N SER A 203 -1.59 19.73 21.41
CA SER A 203 -0.22 19.93 21.92
C SER A 203 -0.15 20.10 23.44
N GLY A 204 -1.14 20.78 24.02
CA GLY A 204 -1.27 20.96 25.47
C GLY A 204 -1.72 19.68 26.19
N LEU A 205 -2.54 18.86 25.53
CA LEU A 205 -3.01 17.58 26.07
C LEU A 205 -1.91 16.51 26.05
N LEU A 206 -1.08 16.50 25.00
CA LEU A 206 -0.07 15.47 24.76
C LEU A 206 1.36 15.91 25.14
N ILE A 207 1.53 17.10 25.68
CA ILE A 207 2.82 17.67 26.10
C ILE A 207 3.88 17.50 24.99
N ILE A 208 3.61 18.06 23.83
CA ILE A 208 4.51 17.99 22.66
C ILE A 208 5.59 19.09 22.83
N PRO A 209 6.90 18.75 22.75
CA PRO A 209 7.97 19.74 22.79
C PRO A 209 7.78 20.81 21.69
N PRO A 210 8.00 22.12 21.99
CA PRO A 210 7.74 23.20 21.03
C PRO A 210 8.50 23.08 19.71
N GLU A 211 9.74 22.61 19.75
CA GLU A 211 10.58 22.42 18.56
C GLU A 211 10.02 21.32 17.66
N LEU A 212 9.57 20.22 18.26
CA LEU A 212 8.94 19.11 17.54
C LEU A 212 7.59 19.55 16.96
N LEU A 213 6.77 20.27 17.74
CA LEU A 213 5.50 20.82 17.28
C LEU A 213 5.71 21.72 16.06
N SER A 214 6.65 22.64 16.12
CA SER A 214 6.98 23.56 15.03
C SER A 214 7.41 22.83 13.75
N GLY A 215 8.28 21.81 13.89
CA GLY A 215 8.72 20.98 12.75
C GLY A 215 7.57 20.18 12.12
N MET A 216 6.74 19.58 12.95
CA MET A 216 5.56 18.84 12.50
C MET A 216 4.58 19.75 11.73
N GLU A 217 4.27 20.92 12.28
CA GLU A 217 3.35 21.86 11.66
C GLU A 217 3.90 22.47 10.36
N ALA A 218 5.21 22.71 10.27
CA ALA A 218 5.83 23.17 9.03
C ALA A 218 5.63 22.16 7.91
N THR A 219 5.85 20.86 8.17
CA THR A 219 5.66 19.80 7.17
C THR A 219 4.19 19.54 6.87
N LEU A 220 3.30 19.53 7.87
CA LEU A 220 1.86 19.41 7.65
C LEU A 220 1.28 20.59 6.85
N ARG A 221 1.82 21.78 7.01
CA ARG A 221 1.47 22.96 6.19
C ARG A 221 1.84 22.70 4.73
N ARG A 222 3.02 22.12 4.46
CA ARG A 222 3.39 21.71 3.11
C ARG A 222 2.41 20.67 2.54
N CYS A 223 1.98 19.70 3.33
CA CYS A 223 0.93 18.74 2.91
C CYS A 223 -0.36 19.48 2.52
N HIS A 224 -0.78 20.47 3.31
CA HIS A 224 -1.97 21.26 3.01
C HIS A 224 -1.81 22.08 1.72
N GLU A 225 -0.67 22.73 1.52
CA GLU A 225 -0.39 23.54 0.32
C GLU A 225 -0.49 22.71 -0.97
N VAL A 226 0.05 21.50 -0.98
CA VAL A 226 0.04 20.63 -2.17
C VAL A 226 -1.23 19.81 -2.33
N SER A 227 -2.08 19.72 -1.30
CA SER A 227 -3.28 18.87 -1.31
C SER A 227 -4.40 19.36 -2.23
N GLY A 228 -4.34 20.63 -2.68
CA GLY A 228 -5.44 21.26 -3.43
C GLY A 228 -6.72 21.49 -2.61
N LEU A 229 -6.67 21.38 -1.28
CA LEU A 229 -7.79 21.68 -0.40
C LEU A 229 -8.01 23.19 -0.28
N PRO A 230 -9.23 23.66 0.06
CA PRO A 230 -9.52 25.08 0.28
C PRO A 230 -8.58 25.69 1.31
N GLY A 231 -8.06 26.89 1.01
CA GLY A 231 -7.10 27.60 1.87
C GLY A 231 -5.63 27.27 1.59
N ALA A 232 -5.33 26.39 0.65
CA ALA A 232 -3.97 26.14 0.17
C ALA A 232 -3.44 27.36 -0.60
N SER A 233 -2.20 27.78 -0.31
CA SER A 233 -1.58 28.99 -0.93
C SER A 233 -1.22 28.80 -2.41
N SER A 234 -1.08 27.55 -2.86
CA SER A 234 -0.71 27.19 -4.24
C SER A 234 -1.52 25.96 -4.71
N PRO A 235 -2.84 26.14 -4.93
CA PRO A 235 -3.65 25.01 -5.39
C PRO A 235 -3.21 24.59 -6.81
N GLY A 236 -2.78 23.34 -6.94
CA GLY A 236 -2.54 22.71 -8.25
C GLY A 236 -1.09 22.59 -8.70
N ALA A 237 -0.09 22.90 -7.90
CA ALA A 237 1.28 22.51 -8.23
C ALA A 237 1.40 20.97 -8.23
N PRO A 238 1.94 20.35 -9.30
CA PRO A 238 2.11 18.90 -9.34
C PRO A 238 3.05 18.44 -8.21
N VAL A 239 2.65 17.41 -7.50
CA VAL A 239 3.47 16.80 -6.45
C VAL A 239 4.24 15.63 -7.04
N PRO A 240 5.58 15.67 -7.06
CA PRO A 240 6.38 14.54 -7.50
C PRO A 240 6.10 13.30 -6.62
N LEU A 241 6.08 12.12 -7.22
CA LEU A 241 5.78 10.88 -6.47
C LEU A 241 6.68 10.67 -5.24
N PRO A 242 8.02 10.91 -5.30
CA PRO A 242 8.87 10.78 -4.10
C PRO A 242 8.47 11.74 -2.97
N GLU A 243 8.05 12.95 -3.30
CA GLU A 243 7.54 13.91 -2.31
C GLU A 243 6.21 13.44 -1.72
N ALA A 244 5.28 12.96 -2.55
CA ALA A 244 3.99 12.45 -2.07
C ALA A 244 4.16 11.24 -1.14
N VAL A 245 5.04 10.30 -1.48
CA VAL A 245 5.40 9.16 -0.63
C VAL A 245 5.93 9.63 0.71
N PHE A 246 6.91 10.55 0.71
CA PHE A 246 7.47 11.13 1.92
C PHE A 246 6.37 11.76 2.79
N LEU A 247 5.48 12.58 2.21
CA LEU A 247 4.42 13.28 2.94
C LEU A 247 3.38 12.32 3.52
N VAL A 248 3.03 11.25 2.81
CA VAL A 248 2.10 10.21 3.33
C VAL A 248 2.75 9.45 4.50
N VAL A 249 4.01 9.05 4.38
CA VAL A 249 4.77 8.39 5.46
C VAL A 249 4.90 9.32 6.66
N PHE A 250 5.19 10.61 6.45
CA PHE A 250 5.26 11.61 7.50
C PHE A 250 3.92 11.77 8.23
N CYS A 251 2.80 11.92 7.53
CA CYS A 251 1.46 11.97 8.13
C CYS A 251 1.16 10.72 8.97
N SER A 252 1.54 9.55 8.47
CA SER A 252 1.39 8.28 9.21
C SER A 252 2.24 8.27 10.49
N SER A 253 3.46 8.78 10.42
CA SER A 253 4.36 8.91 11.58
C SER A 253 3.81 9.89 12.63
N VAL A 254 3.22 11.02 12.18
CA VAL A 254 2.53 11.95 13.07
C VAL A 254 1.36 11.28 13.79
N VAL A 255 0.53 10.54 13.06
CA VAL A 255 -0.58 9.77 13.66
C VAL A 255 -0.05 8.77 14.71
N ASN A 256 1.00 8.01 14.36
CA ASN A 256 1.62 7.06 15.29
C ASN A 256 2.09 7.74 16.57
N TYR A 257 2.75 8.89 16.43
CA TYR A 257 3.24 9.67 17.56
C TYR A 257 2.09 10.15 18.46
N LEU A 258 1.05 10.77 17.88
CA LEU A 258 -0.08 11.29 18.64
C LEU A 258 -0.82 10.17 19.41
N LEU A 259 -1.07 9.04 18.78
CA LEU A 259 -1.77 7.91 19.39
C LEU A 259 -0.94 7.23 20.48
N GLU A 260 0.39 7.11 20.30
CA GLU A 260 1.27 6.57 21.33
C GLU A 260 1.35 7.49 22.56
N ARG A 261 1.46 8.80 22.34
CA ARG A 261 1.43 9.78 23.44
C ARG A 261 0.11 9.71 24.22
N ARG A 262 -1.03 9.60 23.53
CA ARG A 262 -2.33 9.43 24.17
C ARG A 262 -2.40 8.17 25.04
N LYS A 263 -1.86 7.06 24.58
CA LYS A 263 -1.81 5.81 25.33
C LYS A 263 -0.99 5.93 26.63
N SER A 264 0.08 6.72 26.59
CA SER A 264 0.97 6.93 27.74
C SER A 264 0.32 7.78 28.85
N GLU A 265 -0.66 8.63 28.53
CA GLU A 265 -1.35 9.50 29.49
C GLU A 265 -2.56 8.84 30.18
N ILE A 266 -3.06 7.73 29.62
CA ILE A 266 -4.16 6.97 30.20
C ILE A 266 -3.67 5.92 31.23
N ARG A 267 -2.37 5.68 31.27
CA ARG A 267 -1.72 4.79 32.26
C ARG A 267 -1.26 5.54 33.50
#